data_ae408ab665904b8b624a138051756169
#
_entry.id   ae408ab665904b8b624a138051756169
#
_cell.length_a   1.000
_cell.length_b   1.000
_cell.length_c   1.000
_cell.angle_alpha   90.00
_cell.angle_beta   90.00
_cell.angle_gamma   90.00
#
_symmetry.space_group_name_H-M   'P 1'
#
loop_
_entity.id
_entity.type
_entity.pdbx_description
1 polymer ?
#
loop_
_entity_poly.entity_id
_entity_poly.type
_entity_poly.pdbx_seq_one_letter_code
_entity_poly.pdbx_strand_id
1 'polypeptide(L)'
;MSSGFAKVLLFSVLLFVLLCADSRAQNITAAINGGEVTRGSQARGTVTMYIPGGLHVNSNRPSSEYSIPTTVTITATGAKVGGLTYPRGTNRKFEFSENAINVYQGTVRFPFTLNVPAGFKGSVVRLRAVVKYQACTNEVCYPPKTKDISFTARVR
;
A
#
# COMPACT_ATOMS: atom_id res chain seq x y z
N MET A 1 -56.76 -0.22 -7.00
CA MET A 1 -55.58 -0.61 -7.76
C MET A 1 -54.36 0.25 -7.35
N SER A 2 -54.02 0.33 -6.06
CA SER A 2 -52.93 1.23 -5.57
C SER A 2 -51.89 0.59 -4.62
N SER A 3 -51.98 -0.74 -4.42
CA SER A 3 -51.12 -1.43 -3.43
C SER A 3 -49.82 -2.01 -4.03
N GLY A 4 -49.75 -2.16 -5.33
CA GLY A 4 -48.58 -2.81 -5.99
C GLY A 4 -47.39 -1.91 -6.19
N PHE A 5 -47.57 -0.63 -6.48
CA PHE A 5 -46.50 0.33 -6.76
C PHE A 5 -45.64 0.68 -5.53
N ALA A 6 -46.28 0.78 -4.35
CA ALA A 6 -45.54 1.08 -3.11
C ALA A 6 -44.63 -0.06 -2.66
N LYS A 7 -45.02 -1.33 -2.90
CA LYS A 7 -44.18 -2.48 -2.54
C LYS A 7 -42.97 -2.66 -3.47
N VAL A 8 -43.10 -2.31 -4.75
CA VAL A 8 -41.98 -2.37 -5.71
C VAL A 8 -40.96 -1.26 -5.42
N LEU A 9 -41.42 -0.07 -5.06
CA LEU A 9 -40.50 1.05 -4.69
C LEU A 9 -39.71 0.75 -3.40
N LEU A 10 -40.36 0.15 -2.39
CA LEU A 10 -39.69 -0.21 -1.13
C LEU A 10 -38.65 -1.31 -1.35
N PHE A 11 -38.88 -2.27 -2.23
CA PHE A 11 -37.95 -3.34 -2.54
C PHE A 11 -36.74 -2.83 -3.34
N SER A 12 -36.95 -1.86 -4.25
CA SER A 12 -35.88 -1.23 -5.03
C SER A 12 -34.94 -0.37 -4.17
N VAL A 13 -35.49 0.36 -3.17
CA VAL A 13 -34.67 1.16 -2.23
C VAL A 13 -33.87 0.26 -1.28
N LEU A 14 -34.44 -0.88 -0.85
CA LEU A 14 -33.73 -1.81 0.03
C LEU A 14 -32.56 -2.51 -0.69
N LEU A 15 -32.68 -2.78 -1.99
CA LEU A 15 -31.62 -3.38 -2.79
C LEU A 15 -30.46 -2.43 -3.05
N PHE A 16 -30.70 -1.12 -3.09
CA PHE A 16 -29.67 -0.10 -3.33
C PHE A 16 -28.79 0.18 -2.10
N VAL A 17 -29.30 -0.07 -0.89
CA VAL A 17 -28.56 0.16 0.37
C VAL A 17 -27.51 -0.93 0.64
N LEU A 18 -27.63 -2.12 0.02
CA LEU A 18 -26.68 -3.22 0.20
C LEU A 18 -25.37 -3.08 -0.61
N LEU A 19 -25.22 -2.05 -1.44
CA LEU A 19 -24.05 -1.86 -2.32
C LEU A 19 -22.99 -0.92 -1.75
N CYS A 20 -23.16 -0.37 -0.54
CA CYS A 20 -22.10 0.30 0.18
C CYS A 20 -21.16 -0.75 0.82
N ALA A 21 -20.45 -1.51 -0.02
CA ALA A 21 -19.32 -2.30 0.45
C ALA A 21 -18.28 -1.32 0.99
N ASP A 22 -18.11 -1.26 2.30
CA ASP A 22 -17.03 -0.54 2.97
C ASP A 22 -15.70 -0.93 2.35
N SER A 23 -15.18 -0.06 1.50
CA SER A 23 -13.87 -0.23 0.88
C SER A 23 -12.79 0.03 1.94
N ARG A 24 -12.64 -0.88 2.90
CA ARG A 24 -11.53 -0.91 3.87
C ARG A 24 -10.21 -1.33 3.20
N ALA A 25 -10.01 -0.89 1.95
CA ALA A 25 -8.79 -1.17 1.24
C ALA A 25 -7.69 -0.22 1.71
N GLN A 26 -6.50 -0.77 1.97
CA GLN A 26 -5.31 0.04 2.19
C GLN A 26 -5.04 0.89 0.94
N ASN A 27 -4.87 2.19 1.13
CA ASN A 27 -4.44 3.08 0.06
C ASN A 27 -2.91 3.12 0.03
N ILE A 28 -2.33 2.85 -1.15
CA ILE A 28 -0.88 2.85 -1.33
C ILE A 28 -0.55 3.78 -2.49
N THR A 29 0.36 4.72 -2.23
CA THR A 29 0.87 5.68 -3.22
C THR A 29 2.39 5.62 -3.28
N ALA A 30 2.97 6.07 -4.39
CA ALA A 30 4.41 6.17 -4.55
C ALA A 30 4.76 7.45 -5.33
N ALA A 31 5.82 8.13 -4.91
CA ALA A 31 6.29 9.34 -5.57
C ALA A 31 7.78 9.57 -5.36
N ILE A 32 8.41 10.29 -6.29
CA ILE A 32 9.70 10.95 -6.09
C ILE A 32 9.45 12.33 -5.47
N ASN A 33 10.21 12.68 -4.45
CA ASN A 33 10.10 13.96 -3.78
C ASN A 33 10.41 15.09 -4.77
N GLY A 34 9.50 16.05 -4.88
CA GLY A 34 9.57 17.12 -5.89
C GLY A 34 9.23 16.68 -7.33
N GLY A 35 8.98 15.39 -7.57
CA GLY A 35 8.54 14.87 -8.86
C GLY A 35 9.60 14.83 -9.96
N GLU A 36 10.85 15.20 -9.65
CA GLU A 36 11.93 15.32 -10.62
C GLU A 36 13.31 14.93 -10.07
N VAL A 37 14.25 14.68 -10.99
CA VAL A 37 15.64 14.31 -10.69
C VAL A 37 16.56 14.84 -11.78
N THR A 38 17.75 15.31 -11.42
CA THR A 38 18.77 15.73 -12.37
C THR A 38 19.55 14.52 -12.89
N ARG A 39 19.93 14.53 -14.19
CA ARG A 39 20.83 13.51 -14.76
C ARG A 39 22.12 13.42 -13.97
N GLY A 40 22.64 12.22 -13.78
CA GLY A 40 23.84 11.97 -13.01
C GLY A 40 23.67 12.14 -11.51
N SER A 41 22.45 12.32 -11.02
CA SER A 41 22.20 12.56 -9.60
C SER A 41 21.25 11.54 -8.97
N GLN A 42 21.07 11.68 -7.66
CA GLN A 42 20.16 10.88 -6.86
C GLN A 42 18.99 11.74 -6.38
N ALA A 43 17.79 11.16 -6.44
CA ALA A 43 16.59 11.71 -5.82
C ALA A 43 16.05 10.75 -4.74
N ARG A 44 15.34 11.29 -3.75
CA ARG A 44 14.60 10.49 -2.77
C ARG A 44 13.20 10.26 -3.25
N GLY A 45 12.67 9.08 -2.97
CA GLY A 45 11.28 8.72 -3.18
C GLY A 45 10.69 8.04 -1.96
N THR A 46 9.37 7.90 -1.95
CA THR A 46 8.65 7.27 -0.85
C THR A 46 7.47 6.47 -1.39
N VAL A 47 7.35 5.22 -0.97
CA VAL A 47 6.09 4.48 -1.03
C VAL A 47 5.37 4.72 0.29
N THR A 48 4.11 5.16 0.23
CA THR A 48 3.28 5.43 1.42
C THR A 48 2.09 4.49 1.42
N MET A 49 1.89 3.77 2.53
CA MET A 49 0.74 2.93 2.79
C MET A 49 -0.11 3.56 3.89
N TYR A 50 -1.38 3.81 3.62
CA TYR A 50 -2.36 4.16 4.62
C TYR A 50 -3.15 2.93 5.04
N ILE A 51 -3.13 2.61 6.32
CA ILE A 51 -3.84 1.49 6.94
C ILE A 51 -5.02 2.07 7.72
N PRO A 52 -6.26 1.78 7.33
CA PRO A 52 -7.45 2.28 8.02
C PRO A 52 -7.48 1.89 9.51
N GLY A 53 -8.15 2.71 10.32
CA GLY A 53 -8.38 2.39 11.74
C GLY A 53 -9.05 1.03 11.93
N GLY A 54 -8.68 0.32 13.01
CA GLY A 54 -9.15 -1.04 13.29
C GLY A 54 -8.41 -2.14 12.51
N LEU A 55 -7.52 -1.76 11.58
CA LEU A 55 -6.67 -2.71 10.85
C LEU A 55 -5.19 -2.52 11.20
N HIS A 56 -4.43 -3.57 11.00
CA HIS A 56 -2.99 -3.57 10.95
C HIS A 56 -2.50 -4.44 9.80
N VAL A 57 -1.26 -4.31 9.42
CA VAL A 57 -0.57 -5.24 8.53
C VAL A 57 0.68 -5.76 9.22
N ASN A 58 1.06 -7.00 8.94
CA ASN A 58 2.33 -7.51 9.44
C ASN A 58 3.49 -6.63 8.97
N SER A 59 4.48 -6.38 9.82
CA SER A 59 5.67 -5.65 9.40
C SER A 59 6.49 -6.45 8.37
N ASN A 60 7.60 -5.91 7.91
CA ASN A 60 8.53 -6.65 7.06
C ASN A 60 9.31 -7.73 7.82
N ARG A 61 9.23 -7.74 9.16
CA ARG A 61 9.84 -8.73 10.06
C ARG A 61 8.84 -9.09 11.16
N PRO A 62 7.73 -9.78 10.81
CA PRO A 62 6.80 -10.27 11.82
C PRO A 62 7.51 -11.30 12.69
N SER A 63 7.17 -11.34 13.98
CA SER A 63 7.79 -12.23 14.96
C SER A 63 7.29 -13.68 14.86
N SER A 64 6.39 -13.98 13.93
CA SER A 64 5.79 -15.32 13.72
C SER A 64 6.08 -15.80 12.31
N GLU A 65 6.50 -17.05 12.17
CA GLU A 65 6.74 -17.72 10.89
C GLU A 65 5.47 -17.89 10.03
N TYR A 66 4.30 -17.91 10.67
CA TYR A 66 2.99 -18.00 9.98
C TYR A 66 2.48 -16.64 9.49
N SER A 67 3.12 -15.56 9.89
CA SER A 67 2.72 -14.20 9.49
C SER A 67 3.32 -13.82 8.15
N ILE A 68 2.47 -13.46 7.19
CA ILE A 68 2.92 -13.01 5.88
C ILE A 68 3.48 -11.59 5.99
N PRO A 69 4.78 -11.37 5.72
CA PRO A 69 5.42 -10.07 5.87
C PRO A 69 4.96 -9.07 4.81
N THR A 70 4.96 -7.79 5.16
CA THR A 70 4.86 -6.71 4.17
C THR A 70 6.18 -6.59 3.42
N THR A 71 6.11 -6.68 2.09
CA THR A 71 7.27 -6.49 1.22
C THR A 71 7.01 -5.40 0.19
N VAL A 72 8.04 -4.61 -0.10
CA VAL A 72 8.03 -3.55 -1.11
C VAL A 72 9.13 -3.84 -2.11
N THR A 73 8.80 -3.91 -3.38
CA THR A 73 9.76 -4.04 -4.48
C THR A 73 9.58 -2.86 -5.41
N ILE A 74 10.66 -2.17 -5.74
CA ILE A 74 10.60 -1.00 -6.63
C ILE A 74 11.57 -1.24 -7.79
N THR A 75 11.10 -0.99 -9.01
CA THR A 75 11.89 -1.04 -10.23
C THR A 75 11.81 0.28 -10.99
N ALA A 76 12.83 0.58 -11.77
CA ALA A 76 12.90 1.77 -12.61
C ALA A 76 13.50 1.45 -13.97
N THR A 77 12.97 2.03 -15.04
CA THR A 77 13.48 1.83 -16.39
C THR A 77 14.63 2.79 -16.65
N GLY A 78 15.82 2.24 -16.94
CA GLY A 78 17.02 3.03 -17.28
C GLY A 78 17.66 3.78 -16.10
N ALA A 79 17.22 3.50 -14.87
CA ALA A 79 17.75 4.07 -13.65
C ALA A 79 17.84 2.98 -12.56
N LYS A 80 18.58 3.24 -11.48
CA LYS A 80 18.76 2.30 -10.37
C LYS A 80 17.99 2.75 -9.14
N VAL A 81 17.25 1.83 -8.54
CA VAL A 81 16.61 2.02 -7.24
C VAL A 81 17.51 1.42 -6.16
N GLY A 82 17.64 2.12 -5.06
CA GLY A 82 18.41 1.66 -3.90
C GLY A 82 17.92 2.26 -2.60
N GLY A 83 18.54 1.90 -1.50
CA GLY A 83 18.30 2.50 -0.19
C GLY A 83 16.86 2.33 0.33
N LEU A 84 16.11 1.29 -0.13
CA LEU A 84 14.79 1.01 0.41
C LEU A 84 14.88 0.69 1.90
N THR A 85 14.16 1.47 2.70
CA THR A 85 14.15 1.34 4.16
C THR A 85 12.75 1.00 4.65
N TYR A 86 12.67 0.03 5.54
CA TYR A 86 11.44 -0.32 6.25
C TYR A 86 11.42 0.38 7.61
N PRO A 87 10.32 1.05 7.98
CA PRO A 87 10.19 1.63 9.31
C PRO A 87 10.13 0.54 10.38
N ARG A 88 10.41 0.92 11.62
CA ARG A 88 10.24 0.01 12.75
C ARG A 88 8.74 -0.25 12.96
N GLY A 89 8.35 -1.52 13.02
CA GLY A 89 7.01 -1.92 13.44
C GLY A 89 6.83 -1.87 14.95
N THR A 90 5.59 -2.03 15.39
CA THR A 90 5.22 -2.10 16.82
C THR A 90 4.81 -3.53 17.17
N ASN A 91 5.31 -4.05 18.29
CA ASN A 91 4.90 -5.35 18.79
C ASN A 91 3.52 -5.24 19.45
N ARG A 92 2.55 -6.02 18.97
CA ARG A 92 1.17 -6.08 19.48
C ARG A 92 0.78 -7.51 19.77
N LYS A 93 0.10 -7.71 20.90
CA LYS A 93 -0.55 -9.00 21.26
C LYS A 93 -1.95 -9.01 20.67
N PHE A 94 -2.33 -10.11 20.02
CA PHE A 94 -3.64 -10.34 19.44
C PHE A 94 -4.24 -11.63 20.00
N GLU A 95 -5.57 -11.75 19.98
CA GLU A 95 -6.27 -12.93 20.53
C GLU A 95 -5.95 -14.21 19.75
N PHE A 96 -5.68 -14.09 18.46
CA PHE A 96 -5.34 -15.21 17.58
C PHE A 96 -3.87 -15.65 17.65
N SER A 97 -3.04 -15.02 18.48
CA SER A 97 -1.60 -15.32 18.54
C SER A 97 -1.11 -15.45 19.98
N GLU A 98 -0.37 -16.51 20.26
CA GLU A 98 0.27 -16.72 21.58
C GLU A 98 1.37 -15.67 21.86
N ASN A 99 2.07 -15.22 20.84
CA ASN A 99 3.16 -14.26 20.93
C ASN A 99 2.78 -12.90 20.32
N ALA A 100 3.47 -11.85 20.77
CA ALA A 100 3.33 -10.53 20.16
C ALA A 100 3.84 -10.55 18.71
N ILE A 101 3.05 -9.99 17.81
CA ILE A 101 3.39 -9.87 16.39
C ILE A 101 3.87 -8.43 16.11
N ASN A 102 4.93 -8.29 15.32
CA ASN A 102 5.41 -6.98 14.88
C ASN A 102 4.59 -6.51 13.68
N VAL A 103 3.93 -5.36 13.81
CA VAL A 103 2.94 -4.86 12.83
C VAL A 103 3.14 -3.39 12.50
N TYR A 104 2.55 -2.97 11.37
CA TYR A 104 2.35 -1.57 10.98
C TYR A 104 0.90 -1.17 11.13
N GLN A 105 0.67 0.10 11.52
CA GLN A 105 -0.64 0.74 11.64
C GLN A 105 -0.59 2.19 11.16
N GLY A 106 -1.74 2.75 10.77
CA GLY A 106 -1.85 4.12 10.33
C GLY A 106 -1.07 4.40 9.04
N THR A 107 -0.34 5.51 8.99
CA THR A 107 0.44 5.89 7.80
C THR A 107 1.86 5.39 7.90
N VAL A 108 2.23 4.49 7.01
CA VAL A 108 3.56 3.87 6.94
C VAL A 108 4.30 4.36 5.70
N ARG A 109 5.56 4.76 5.87
CA ARG A 109 6.41 5.27 4.78
C ARG A 109 7.62 4.37 4.59
N PHE A 110 7.89 4.03 3.33
CA PHE A 110 9.03 3.24 2.89
C PHE A 110 9.89 4.13 1.98
N PRO A 111 10.85 4.88 2.53
CA PRO A 111 11.74 5.71 1.74
C PRO A 111 12.70 4.86 0.92
N PHE A 112 13.05 5.38 -0.26
CA PHE A 112 14.01 4.78 -1.18
C PHE A 112 14.78 5.88 -1.94
N THR A 113 15.78 5.48 -2.71
CA THR A 113 16.54 6.39 -3.59
C THR A 113 16.42 5.95 -5.05
N LEU A 114 16.42 6.94 -5.95
CA LEU A 114 16.47 6.76 -7.39
C LEU A 114 17.77 7.40 -7.90
N ASN A 115 18.64 6.61 -8.52
CA ASN A 115 19.87 7.08 -9.13
C ASN A 115 19.69 7.09 -10.66
N VAL A 116 19.72 8.27 -11.27
CA VAL A 116 19.62 8.44 -12.72
C VAL A 116 21.02 8.64 -13.28
N PRO A 117 21.49 7.78 -14.19
CA PRO A 117 22.83 7.94 -14.75
C PRO A 117 22.94 9.21 -15.62
N ALA A 118 24.14 9.79 -15.69
CA ALA A 118 24.40 10.98 -16.50
C ALA A 118 24.07 10.78 -18.00
N GLY A 119 24.26 9.55 -18.49
CA GLY A 119 23.93 9.15 -19.87
C GLY A 119 22.45 8.83 -20.14
N PHE A 120 21.55 9.06 -19.19
CA PHE A 120 20.11 8.81 -19.41
C PHE A 120 19.56 9.69 -20.53
N LYS A 121 18.94 9.07 -21.55
CA LYS A 121 18.48 9.77 -22.77
C LYS A 121 17.04 10.27 -22.71
N GLY A 122 16.23 9.78 -21.76
CA GLY A 122 14.83 10.16 -21.62
C GLY A 122 14.61 11.45 -20.85
N SER A 123 13.41 12.01 -20.94
CA SER A 123 12.91 13.11 -20.10
C SER A 123 12.12 12.62 -18.88
N VAL A 124 11.82 11.31 -18.82
CA VAL A 124 11.02 10.69 -17.75
C VAL A 124 11.56 9.31 -17.42
N VAL A 125 11.78 9.04 -16.14
CA VAL A 125 11.97 7.68 -15.61
C VAL A 125 10.61 7.12 -15.23
N ARG A 126 10.29 5.92 -15.73
CA ARG A 126 9.11 5.15 -15.29
C ARG A 126 9.52 4.23 -14.15
N LEU A 127 8.73 4.26 -13.09
CA LEU A 127 8.92 3.43 -11.90
C LEU A 127 7.67 2.58 -11.65
N ARG A 128 7.90 1.42 -11.06
CA ARG A 128 6.85 0.50 -10.61
C ARG A 128 7.15 0.05 -9.20
N ALA A 129 6.19 0.22 -8.29
CA ALA A 129 6.27 -0.32 -6.94
C ALA A 129 5.24 -1.44 -6.77
N VAL A 130 5.68 -2.58 -6.28
CA VAL A 130 4.83 -3.73 -5.92
C VAL A 130 4.88 -3.90 -4.42
N VAL A 131 3.73 -3.79 -3.77
CA VAL A 131 3.59 -3.96 -2.32
C VAL A 131 2.72 -5.18 -2.05
N LYS A 132 3.29 -6.18 -1.36
CA LYS A 132 2.57 -7.34 -0.85
C LYS A 132 2.37 -7.18 0.64
N TYR A 133 1.18 -7.48 1.14
CA TYR A 133 0.84 -7.35 2.56
C TYR A 133 -0.35 -8.23 2.92
N GLN A 134 -0.51 -8.47 4.21
CA GLN A 134 -1.70 -9.11 4.77
C GLN A 134 -2.29 -8.19 5.84
N ALA A 135 -3.54 -7.80 5.67
CA ALA A 135 -4.28 -6.99 6.62
C ALA A 135 -5.02 -7.88 7.61
N CYS A 136 -5.03 -7.48 8.88
CA CYS A 136 -5.72 -8.18 9.96
C CYS A 136 -6.50 -7.20 10.83
N THR A 137 -7.59 -7.68 11.43
CA THR A 137 -8.23 -7.08 12.63
C THR A 137 -7.56 -7.62 13.89
N ASN A 138 -8.10 -7.32 15.06
CA ASN A 138 -7.63 -7.93 16.31
C ASN A 138 -7.97 -9.44 16.41
N GLU A 139 -8.89 -9.93 15.58
CA GLU A 139 -9.46 -11.29 15.66
C GLU A 139 -9.06 -12.16 14.47
N VAL A 140 -9.02 -11.60 13.25
CA VAL A 140 -8.81 -12.37 12.03
C VAL A 140 -7.89 -11.66 11.04
N CYS A 141 -7.18 -12.44 10.24
CA CYS A 141 -6.41 -11.97 9.09
C CYS A 141 -7.15 -12.24 7.78
N TYR A 142 -7.17 -11.24 6.91
CA TYR A 142 -7.70 -11.35 5.54
C TYR A 142 -6.71 -12.05 4.61
N PRO A 143 -7.16 -12.53 3.45
CA PRO A 143 -6.24 -13.04 2.44
C PRO A 143 -5.18 -12.00 2.05
N PRO A 144 -3.94 -12.42 1.78
CA PRO A 144 -2.88 -11.52 1.34
C PRO A 144 -3.26 -10.77 0.07
N LYS A 145 -2.80 -9.52 -0.02
CA LYS A 145 -3.02 -8.66 -1.19
C LYS A 145 -1.70 -8.21 -1.79
N THR A 146 -1.73 -7.97 -3.10
CA THR A 146 -0.66 -7.32 -3.85
C THR A 146 -1.21 -6.06 -4.50
N LYS A 147 -0.53 -4.93 -4.29
CA LYS A 147 -0.80 -3.67 -4.98
C LYS A 147 0.36 -3.33 -5.89
N ASP A 148 0.02 -2.92 -7.10
CA ASP A 148 0.94 -2.53 -8.16
C ASP A 148 0.69 -1.06 -8.48
N ILE A 149 1.72 -0.23 -8.37
CA ILE A 149 1.64 1.23 -8.53
C ILE A 149 2.70 1.65 -9.56
N SER A 150 2.27 2.23 -10.66
CA SER A 150 3.14 2.88 -11.63
C SER A 150 3.19 4.37 -11.36
N PHE A 151 4.39 4.96 -11.39
CA PHE A 151 4.61 6.39 -11.20
C PHE A 151 5.83 6.84 -11.99
N THR A 152 6.07 8.13 -12.07
CA THR A 152 7.13 8.69 -12.88
C THR A 152 7.93 9.76 -12.16
N ALA A 153 9.17 9.98 -12.60
CA ALA A 153 10.00 11.14 -12.26
C ALA A 153 10.41 11.86 -13.54
N ARG A 154 10.26 13.18 -13.59
CA ARG A 154 10.84 14.00 -14.67
C ARG A 154 12.34 14.04 -14.52
N VAL A 155 13.06 14.06 -15.65
CA VAL A 155 14.53 14.13 -15.70
C VAL A 155 14.95 15.45 -16.32
N ARG A 156 15.70 16.22 -15.59
CA ARG A 156 16.32 17.47 -16.04
C ARG A 156 17.77 17.27 -16.47
#